data_11e04a8eff87f48a713c29ae505c6e3d
#
_entry.id   11e04a8eff87f48a713c29ae505c6e3d
#
_cell.length_a   1.000
_cell.length_b   1.000
_cell.length_c   1.000
_cell.angle_alpha   90.00
_cell.angle_beta   90.00
_cell.angle_gamma   90.00
#
_symmetry.space_group_name_H-M   'P 1'
#
loop_
_entity.id
_entity.type
_entity.pdbx_description
1 polymer ?
#
loop_
_entity_poly.entity_id
_entity_poly.type
_entity_poly.pdbx_seq_one_letter_code
_entity_poly.pdbx_strand_id
1 'polypeptide(L)'
;MSLSAHLKIRFVAAGTEPAQAALAELVARYGQVSRDVAEVIVALGGDGLMLQTLHERAGLPIYGMNCGTIGFLMNDYAVEGLHARVAAAEEAVLNPLAMRAGTEDGQVHEALAINDVSLLRAGPQAAKLRISVNGVVRMEELVCDGAIVCTPAGSTAYNYSAHGPILPIGSDVLALTAVAAFRPRRWRGAIVPKSATVRFDVLEPEKRPVMADADGRSVRPVLWVETRSEPTISHRILFETGHGLGERLMREQFV
;
A
#
# COMPACT_ATOMS: atom_id res chain seq x y z
N MET A 1 7.33 17.55 -18.49
CA MET A 1 7.77 17.01 -19.79
C MET A 1 6.53 16.52 -20.52
N SER A 2 6.20 17.08 -21.70
CA SER A 2 5.05 16.62 -22.50
C SER A 2 5.38 15.21 -23.01
N LEU A 3 4.56 14.23 -22.66
CA LEU A 3 4.66 12.86 -23.17
C LEU A 3 4.38 12.88 -24.68
N SER A 4 5.23 12.20 -25.44
CA SER A 4 5.18 12.19 -26.92
C SER A 4 3.91 11.50 -27.44
N ALA A 5 3.50 11.79 -28.67
CA ALA A 5 2.33 11.20 -29.33
C ALA A 5 2.42 9.66 -29.50
N HIS A 6 3.58 9.05 -29.24
CA HIS A 6 3.83 7.61 -29.30
C HIS A 6 4.60 7.15 -28.06
N LEU A 7 3.88 7.09 -26.91
CA LEU A 7 4.41 6.53 -25.66
C LEU A 7 4.85 5.07 -25.85
N LYS A 8 6.02 4.73 -25.34
CA LYS A 8 6.49 3.35 -25.28
C LYS A 8 5.87 2.63 -24.10
N ILE A 9 4.80 1.91 -24.35
CA ILE A 9 3.99 1.24 -23.34
C ILE A 9 4.46 -0.20 -23.15
N ARG A 10 4.64 -0.58 -21.87
CA ARG A 10 4.75 -1.96 -21.45
C ARG A 10 3.48 -2.38 -20.75
N PHE A 11 2.82 -3.42 -21.27
CA PHE A 11 1.66 -4.01 -20.62
C PHE A 11 2.08 -5.14 -19.67
N VAL A 12 1.43 -5.21 -18.50
CA VAL A 12 1.46 -6.31 -17.54
C VAL A 12 0.03 -6.68 -17.18
N ALA A 13 -0.26 -7.96 -16.97
CA ALA A 13 -1.62 -8.41 -16.69
C ALA A 13 -1.66 -9.45 -15.58
N ALA A 14 -2.74 -9.45 -14.80
CA ALA A 14 -3.04 -10.52 -13.87
C ALA A 14 -3.30 -11.85 -14.62
N GLY A 15 -3.17 -12.98 -13.91
CA GLY A 15 -3.39 -14.31 -14.49
C GLY A 15 -4.87 -14.66 -14.73
N THR A 16 -5.80 -13.70 -14.60
CA THR A 16 -7.23 -13.92 -14.83
C THR A 16 -7.57 -13.84 -16.32
N GLU A 17 -8.59 -14.60 -16.74
CA GLU A 17 -9.04 -14.63 -18.15
C GLU A 17 -9.36 -13.23 -18.70
N PRO A 18 -10.12 -12.34 -18.00
CA PRO A 18 -10.40 -10.98 -18.49
C PRO A 18 -9.13 -10.14 -18.67
N ALA A 19 -8.17 -10.24 -17.75
CA ALA A 19 -6.92 -9.46 -17.83
C ALA A 19 -6.03 -9.95 -18.99
N GLN A 20 -5.99 -11.25 -19.25
CA GLN A 20 -5.21 -11.82 -20.36
C GLN A 20 -5.85 -11.50 -21.73
N ALA A 21 -7.18 -11.49 -21.83
CA ALA A 21 -7.89 -11.06 -23.03
C ALA A 21 -7.62 -9.57 -23.32
N ALA A 22 -7.70 -8.71 -22.30
CA ALA A 22 -7.36 -7.29 -22.39
C ALA A 22 -5.89 -7.07 -22.82
N LEU A 23 -4.96 -7.87 -22.29
CA LEU A 23 -3.56 -7.82 -22.69
C LEU A 23 -3.40 -8.12 -24.19
N ALA A 24 -4.01 -9.21 -24.68
CA ALA A 24 -3.92 -9.59 -26.08
C ALA A 24 -4.46 -8.50 -27.02
N GLU A 25 -5.61 -7.91 -26.68
CA GLU A 25 -6.25 -6.84 -27.45
C GLU A 25 -5.38 -5.56 -27.48
N LEU A 26 -4.88 -5.11 -26.33
CA LEU A 26 -4.07 -3.89 -26.24
C LEU A 26 -2.70 -4.05 -26.89
N VAL A 27 -2.05 -5.21 -26.73
CA VAL A 27 -0.77 -5.50 -27.40
C VAL A 27 -0.95 -5.55 -28.93
N ALA A 28 -2.03 -6.14 -29.43
CA ALA A 28 -2.33 -6.15 -30.87
C ALA A 28 -2.49 -4.73 -31.46
N ARG A 29 -3.06 -3.81 -30.67
CA ARG A 29 -3.36 -2.45 -31.12
C ARG A 29 -2.20 -1.46 -30.92
N TYR A 30 -1.49 -1.53 -29.78
CA TYR A 30 -0.50 -0.54 -29.39
C TYR A 30 0.95 -1.07 -29.40
N GLY A 31 1.13 -2.37 -29.62
CA GLY A 31 2.41 -3.03 -29.53
C GLY A 31 2.82 -3.29 -28.07
N GLN A 32 3.95 -3.94 -27.89
CA GLN A 32 4.57 -4.24 -26.60
C GLN A 32 6.05 -3.88 -26.66
N VAL A 33 6.56 -3.15 -25.68
CA VAL A 33 7.98 -2.87 -25.58
C VAL A 33 8.63 -3.65 -24.43
N SER A 34 9.96 -3.82 -24.52
CA SER A 34 10.74 -4.39 -23.43
C SER A 34 10.80 -3.42 -22.23
N ARG A 35 11.15 -3.98 -21.06
CA ARG A 35 11.25 -3.22 -19.81
C ARG A 35 12.15 -1.99 -19.90
N ASP A 36 13.29 -2.17 -20.57
CA ASP A 36 14.38 -1.20 -20.55
C ASP A 36 14.12 0.04 -21.40
N VAL A 37 13.14 -0.03 -22.31
CA VAL A 37 12.75 1.09 -23.17
C VAL A 37 11.35 1.64 -22.86
N ALA A 38 10.63 1.03 -21.91
CA ALA A 38 9.31 1.48 -21.51
C ALA A 38 9.36 2.86 -20.85
N GLU A 39 8.41 3.73 -21.20
CA GLU A 39 8.21 5.05 -20.59
C GLU A 39 7.06 5.03 -19.57
N VAL A 40 6.14 4.08 -19.73
CA VAL A 40 4.99 3.85 -18.85
C VAL A 40 4.64 2.37 -18.81
N ILE A 41 4.15 1.91 -17.67
CA ILE A 41 3.57 0.57 -17.52
C ILE A 41 2.05 0.71 -17.49
N VAL A 42 1.35 -0.09 -18.28
CA VAL A 42 -0.11 -0.27 -18.18
C VAL A 42 -0.37 -1.62 -17.50
N ALA A 43 -0.95 -1.57 -16.31
CA ALA A 43 -1.25 -2.73 -15.48
C ALA A 43 -2.73 -3.12 -15.62
N LEU A 44 -3.00 -4.33 -16.11
CA LEU A 44 -4.34 -4.87 -16.40
C LEU A 44 -4.76 -5.86 -15.32
N GLY A 45 -5.63 -5.44 -14.40
CA GLY A 45 -6.00 -6.28 -13.27
C GLY A 45 -6.79 -5.54 -12.21
N GLY A 46 -6.45 -5.76 -10.95
CA GLY A 46 -6.96 -5.04 -9.78
C GLY A 46 -5.82 -4.50 -8.91
N ASP A 47 -6.16 -4.00 -7.71
CA ASP A 47 -5.19 -3.36 -6.80
C ASP A 47 -4.01 -4.28 -6.41
N GLY A 48 -4.24 -5.58 -6.28
CA GLY A 48 -3.17 -6.55 -5.99
C GLY A 48 -2.08 -6.57 -7.06
N LEU A 49 -2.45 -6.56 -8.37
CA LEU A 49 -1.48 -6.44 -9.46
C LEU A 49 -0.80 -5.07 -9.46
N MET A 50 -1.56 -4.01 -9.16
CA MET A 50 -1.00 -2.66 -9.06
C MET A 50 0.10 -2.62 -8.00
N LEU A 51 -0.16 -3.09 -6.77
CA LEU A 51 0.82 -3.14 -5.69
C LEU A 51 2.05 -3.96 -6.08
N GLN A 52 1.85 -5.15 -6.65
CA GLN A 52 2.95 -5.98 -7.14
C GLN A 52 3.79 -5.23 -8.19
N THR A 53 3.14 -4.58 -9.15
CA THR A 53 3.82 -3.84 -10.22
C THR A 53 4.60 -2.65 -9.67
N LEU A 54 4.05 -1.92 -8.68
CA LEU A 54 4.73 -0.82 -8.01
C LEU A 54 5.99 -1.30 -7.27
N HIS A 55 5.90 -2.41 -6.54
CA HIS A 55 7.06 -3.01 -5.85
C HIS A 55 8.16 -3.47 -6.82
N GLU A 56 7.80 -3.98 -7.99
CA GLU A 56 8.77 -4.47 -8.99
C GLU A 56 9.38 -3.35 -9.83
N ARG A 57 8.71 -2.20 -9.96
CA ARG A 57 8.96 -1.18 -10.99
C ARG A 57 9.12 0.24 -10.44
N ALA A 58 9.77 0.38 -9.30
CA ALA A 58 10.07 1.70 -8.76
C ALA A 58 10.67 2.63 -9.83
N GLY A 59 10.05 3.79 -10.01
CA GLY A 59 10.52 4.85 -10.91
C GLY A 59 9.76 5.04 -12.22
N LEU A 60 9.13 4.00 -12.81
CA LEU A 60 8.26 4.19 -13.97
C LEU A 60 6.83 4.53 -13.52
N PRO A 61 6.14 5.47 -14.21
CA PRO A 61 4.73 5.71 -13.95
C PRO A 61 3.89 4.50 -14.37
N ILE A 62 2.87 4.19 -13.56
CA ILE A 62 1.99 3.05 -13.81
C ILE A 62 0.57 3.56 -13.99
N TYR A 63 -0.05 3.16 -15.10
CA TYR A 63 -1.44 3.40 -15.42
C TYR A 63 -2.20 2.08 -15.25
N GLY A 64 -2.98 1.95 -14.18
CA GLY A 64 -3.78 0.74 -13.95
C GLY A 64 -5.09 0.79 -14.70
N MET A 65 -5.53 -0.34 -15.27
CA MET A 65 -6.86 -0.50 -15.85
C MET A 65 -7.56 -1.69 -15.18
N ASN A 66 -8.76 -1.46 -14.66
CA ASN A 66 -9.51 -2.46 -13.93
C ASN A 66 -10.06 -3.54 -14.86
N CYS A 67 -9.58 -4.76 -14.70
CA CYS A 67 -10.10 -5.96 -15.36
C CYS A 67 -10.80 -6.91 -14.38
N GLY A 68 -11.17 -6.42 -13.20
CA GLY A 68 -11.85 -7.15 -12.13
C GLY A 68 -13.11 -6.45 -11.65
N THR A 69 -13.53 -6.78 -10.41
CA THR A 69 -14.79 -6.28 -9.84
C THR A 69 -14.64 -4.87 -9.27
N ILE A 70 -13.56 -4.60 -8.54
CA ILE A 70 -13.26 -3.31 -7.88
C ILE A 70 -11.76 -3.07 -7.94
N GLY A 71 -11.34 -1.82 -8.17
CA GLY A 71 -9.94 -1.40 -8.09
C GLY A 71 -9.85 0.07 -7.67
N PHE A 72 -9.37 0.31 -6.46
CA PHE A 72 -9.23 1.65 -5.91
C PHE A 72 -8.08 2.43 -6.60
N LEU A 73 -7.02 1.71 -6.97
CA LEU A 73 -5.85 2.26 -7.65
C LEU A 73 -5.93 2.15 -9.18
N MET A 74 -7.06 1.69 -9.73
CA MET A 74 -7.22 1.38 -11.15
C MET A 74 -8.15 2.39 -11.84
N ASN A 75 -7.85 2.71 -13.10
CA ASN A 75 -8.77 3.43 -13.99
C ASN A 75 -9.75 2.45 -14.66
N ASP A 76 -10.79 2.99 -15.29
CA ASP A 76 -11.73 2.18 -16.05
C ASP A 76 -11.06 1.56 -17.29
N TYR A 77 -11.43 0.32 -17.59
CA TYR A 77 -10.93 -0.35 -18.78
C TYR A 77 -11.54 0.27 -20.04
N ALA A 78 -10.70 0.72 -20.95
CA ALA A 78 -11.07 1.08 -22.31
C ALA A 78 -9.89 0.94 -23.25
N VAL A 79 -10.12 0.41 -24.44
CA VAL A 79 -9.09 0.15 -25.46
C VAL A 79 -8.75 1.43 -26.22
N GLU A 80 -9.76 2.25 -26.51
CA GLU A 80 -9.63 3.44 -27.36
C GLU A 80 -8.83 4.56 -26.67
N GLY A 81 -8.03 5.27 -27.48
CA GLY A 81 -7.38 6.52 -27.08
C GLY A 81 -6.34 6.38 -25.97
N LEU A 82 -5.77 5.19 -25.72
CA LEU A 82 -4.88 4.94 -24.58
C LEU A 82 -3.72 5.92 -24.49
N HIS A 83 -3.04 6.24 -25.60
CA HIS A 83 -1.95 7.22 -25.59
C HIS A 83 -2.39 8.62 -25.10
N ALA A 84 -3.57 9.08 -25.55
CA ALA A 84 -4.12 10.35 -25.15
C ALA A 84 -4.56 10.35 -23.67
N ARG A 85 -5.18 9.27 -23.20
CA ARG A 85 -5.60 9.08 -21.80
C ARG A 85 -4.39 9.10 -20.87
N VAL A 86 -3.34 8.32 -21.19
CA VAL A 86 -2.10 8.29 -20.39
C VAL A 86 -1.39 9.65 -20.42
N ALA A 87 -1.35 10.33 -21.56
CA ALA A 87 -0.72 11.66 -21.68
C ALA A 87 -1.47 12.77 -20.92
N ALA A 88 -2.79 12.65 -20.78
CA ALA A 88 -3.64 13.58 -20.02
C ALA A 88 -3.81 13.18 -18.54
N ALA A 89 -3.27 12.05 -18.11
CA ALA A 89 -3.46 11.52 -16.76
C ALA A 89 -2.82 12.41 -15.70
N GLU A 90 -3.48 12.51 -14.56
CA GLU A 90 -2.97 13.15 -13.35
C GLU A 90 -2.05 12.16 -12.60
N GLU A 91 -0.90 12.65 -12.16
CA GLU A 91 0.08 11.84 -11.46
C GLU A 91 -0.09 11.95 -9.94
N ALA A 92 -0.22 10.83 -9.26
CA ALA A 92 -0.10 10.72 -7.81
C ALA A 92 1.26 10.09 -7.45
N VAL A 93 2.00 10.75 -6.56
CA VAL A 93 3.28 10.24 -6.06
C VAL A 93 3.09 9.67 -4.66
N LEU A 94 3.46 8.41 -4.47
CA LEU A 94 3.37 7.70 -3.20
C LEU A 94 4.77 7.36 -2.69
N ASN A 95 5.02 7.61 -1.40
CA ASN A 95 6.21 7.11 -0.72
C ASN A 95 5.82 5.91 0.14
N PRO A 96 6.53 4.79 0.06
CA PRO A 96 6.22 3.61 0.87
C PRO A 96 6.61 3.80 2.33
N LEU A 97 6.14 2.89 3.17
CA LEU A 97 6.68 2.65 4.50
C LEU A 97 7.85 1.68 4.39
N ALA A 98 8.93 1.94 5.12
CA ALA A 98 9.98 0.97 5.39
C ALA A 98 9.66 0.26 6.70
N MET A 99 9.53 -1.06 6.65
CA MET A 99 9.40 -1.94 7.81
C MET A 99 10.76 -2.56 8.14
N ARG A 100 11.12 -2.58 9.41
CA ARG A 100 12.17 -3.42 9.99
C ARG A 100 11.55 -4.28 11.08
N ALA A 101 11.73 -5.58 11.01
CA ALA A 101 11.18 -6.53 11.98
C ALA A 101 12.29 -7.43 12.53
N GLY A 102 12.43 -7.47 13.84
CA GLY A 102 13.41 -8.33 14.52
C GLY A 102 12.77 -9.61 15.01
N THR A 103 13.45 -10.73 14.78
CA THR A 103 13.05 -12.08 15.18
C THR A 103 13.91 -12.62 16.33
N GLU A 104 13.50 -13.73 16.94
CA GLU A 104 14.13 -14.32 18.12
C GLU A 104 15.57 -14.82 17.85
N ASP A 105 15.84 -15.23 16.62
CA ASP A 105 17.19 -15.64 16.17
C ASP A 105 18.15 -14.47 15.95
N GLY A 106 17.71 -13.24 16.26
CA GLY A 106 18.49 -12.01 16.12
C GLY A 106 18.53 -11.46 14.69
N GLN A 107 17.82 -12.07 13.74
CA GLN A 107 17.74 -11.52 12.38
C GLN A 107 16.84 -10.28 12.33
N VAL A 108 17.15 -9.39 11.38
CA VAL A 108 16.34 -8.22 11.06
C VAL A 108 15.88 -8.35 9.60
N HIS A 109 14.59 -8.40 9.41
CA HIS A 109 13.95 -8.45 8.11
C HIS A 109 13.50 -7.05 7.71
N GLU A 110 13.74 -6.69 6.46
CA GLU A 110 13.35 -5.39 5.90
C GLU A 110 12.39 -5.59 4.73
N ALA A 111 11.36 -4.76 4.68
CA ALA A 111 10.40 -4.75 3.58
C ALA A 111 9.82 -3.34 3.39
N LEU A 112 9.27 -3.10 2.19
CA LEU A 112 8.53 -1.87 1.87
C LEU A 112 7.05 -2.19 1.77
N ALA A 113 6.20 -1.26 2.24
CA ALA A 113 4.76 -1.31 2.08
C ALA A 113 4.26 0.00 1.47
N ILE A 114 3.46 -0.09 0.42
CA ILE A 114 2.79 1.05 -0.21
C ILE A 114 1.52 1.40 0.57
N ASN A 115 0.78 0.38 0.99
CA ASN A 115 -0.43 0.54 1.78
C ASN A 115 -0.13 0.62 3.28
N ASP A 116 0.30 -0.48 3.87
CA ASP A 116 0.43 -0.57 5.33
C ASP A 116 1.45 -1.62 5.79
N VAL A 117 1.92 -1.41 7.01
CA VAL A 117 2.60 -2.40 7.83
C VAL A 117 1.65 -2.82 8.94
N SER A 118 1.28 -4.09 8.98
CA SER A 118 0.37 -4.65 9.98
C SER A 118 1.06 -5.67 10.88
N LEU A 119 0.68 -5.65 12.14
CA LEU A 119 1.03 -6.67 13.13
C LEU A 119 -0.24 -7.41 13.53
N LEU A 120 -0.21 -8.74 13.49
CA LEU A 120 -1.34 -9.58 13.86
C LEU A 120 -0.89 -10.68 14.83
N ARG A 121 -1.74 -11.03 15.78
CA ARG A 121 -1.52 -12.19 16.62
C ARG A 121 -1.37 -13.45 15.76
N ALA A 122 -0.36 -14.25 16.02
CA ALA A 122 -0.09 -15.50 15.33
C ALA A 122 -0.52 -16.75 16.15
N GLY A 123 -1.30 -16.54 17.21
CA GLY A 123 -1.82 -17.56 18.09
C GLY A 123 -3.22 -17.24 18.61
N PRO A 124 -3.78 -18.10 19.48
CA PRO A 124 -5.16 -17.93 19.99
C PRO A 124 -5.30 -16.77 20.97
N GLN A 125 -4.21 -16.35 21.61
CA GLN A 125 -4.23 -15.26 22.58
C GLN A 125 -4.09 -13.89 21.92
N ALA A 126 -4.70 -12.85 22.51
CA ALA A 126 -4.52 -11.46 22.07
C ALA A 126 -3.04 -11.06 22.11
N ALA A 127 -2.61 -10.28 21.12
CA ALA A 127 -1.31 -9.65 21.14
C ALA A 127 -1.21 -8.63 22.28
N LYS A 128 -0.02 -8.46 22.83
CA LYS A 128 0.32 -7.35 23.73
C LYS A 128 1.47 -6.60 23.12
N LEU A 129 1.25 -5.33 22.84
CA LEU A 129 2.20 -4.46 22.14
C LEU A 129 2.50 -3.23 23.00
N ARG A 130 3.78 -2.89 23.16
CA ARG A 130 4.22 -1.56 23.59
C ARG A 130 4.39 -0.71 22.34
N ILE A 131 3.92 0.52 22.37
CA ILE A 131 4.03 1.44 21.23
C ILE A 131 4.91 2.63 21.60
N SER A 132 5.93 2.85 20.78
CA SER A 132 6.79 4.02 20.87
C SER A 132 6.69 4.84 19.59
N VAL A 133 6.73 6.16 19.71
CA VAL A 133 6.79 7.10 18.59
C VAL A 133 8.00 8.01 18.80
N ASN A 134 8.90 8.02 17.82
CA ASN A 134 10.18 8.76 17.88
C ASN A 134 11.00 8.43 19.15
N GLY A 135 11.07 7.15 19.52
CA GLY A 135 11.80 6.67 20.69
C GLY A 135 11.10 6.91 22.04
N VAL A 136 9.96 7.59 22.06
CA VAL A 136 9.20 7.86 23.30
C VAL A 136 8.04 6.87 23.41
N VAL A 137 7.98 6.11 24.50
CA VAL A 137 6.85 5.22 24.78
C VAL A 137 5.57 6.05 24.94
N ARG A 138 4.58 5.77 24.08
CA ARG A 138 3.27 6.44 24.09
C ARG A 138 2.18 5.56 24.67
N MET A 139 2.40 4.23 24.61
CA MET A 139 1.49 3.25 25.20
C MET A 139 2.30 2.07 25.73
N GLU A 140 2.24 1.83 27.02
CA GLU A 140 2.98 0.75 27.68
C GLU A 140 2.46 -0.63 27.31
N GLU A 141 1.14 -0.78 27.18
CA GLU A 141 0.49 -2.03 26.80
C GLU A 141 -0.79 -1.77 26.01
N LEU A 142 -0.82 -2.24 24.77
CA LEU A 142 -2.00 -2.41 23.95
C LEU A 142 -2.34 -3.89 23.87
N VAL A 143 -3.50 -4.31 24.37
CA VAL A 143 -4.02 -5.67 24.20
C VAL A 143 -5.04 -5.67 23.07
N CYS A 144 -4.76 -6.40 21.98
CA CYS A 144 -5.51 -6.32 20.74
C CYS A 144 -5.34 -7.60 19.90
N ASP A 145 -6.01 -7.68 18.76
CA ASP A 145 -5.72 -8.68 17.74
C ASP A 145 -4.55 -8.26 16.84
N GLY A 146 -4.26 -6.95 16.78
CA GLY A 146 -3.15 -6.41 16.01
C GLY A 146 -3.11 -4.88 15.98
N ALA A 147 -2.17 -4.33 15.22
CA ALA A 147 -2.02 -2.91 14.96
C ALA A 147 -1.54 -2.69 13.53
N ILE A 148 -1.89 -1.55 12.95
CA ILE A 148 -1.59 -1.18 11.57
C ILE A 148 -0.96 0.22 11.57
N VAL A 149 0.10 0.41 10.78
CA VAL A 149 0.57 1.74 10.38
C VAL A 149 0.36 1.86 8.89
N CYS A 150 -0.45 2.79 8.43
CA CYS A 150 -0.74 2.95 7.02
C CYS A 150 -0.37 4.32 6.47
N THR A 151 -0.09 4.34 5.16
CA THR A 151 0.04 5.55 4.34
C THR A 151 -1.34 6.14 4.04
N PRO A 152 -1.42 7.38 3.53
CA PRO A 152 -2.67 7.90 2.97
C PRO A 152 -3.28 6.99 1.89
N ALA A 153 -2.46 6.40 1.00
CA ALA A 153 -2.94 5.50 -0.04
C ALA A 153 -3.54 4.20 0.53
N GLY A 154 -2.92 3.63 1.57
CA GLY A 154 -3.40 2.43 2.25
C GLY A 154 -4.54 2.69 3.24
N SER A 155 -4.93 3.95 3.47
CA SER A 155 -5.94 4.28 4.48
C SER A 155 -7.33 3.71 4.17
N THR A 156 -7.64 3.41 2.91
CA THR A 156 -8.88 2.75 2.46
C THR A 156 -8.76 1.23 2.34
N ALA A 157 -7.57 0.66 2.57
CA ALA A 157 -7.33 -0.79 2.55
C ALA A 157 -7.63 -1.43 3.92
N TYR A 158 -6.72 -2.22 4.46
CA TYR A 158 -6.92 -2.92 5.74
C TYR A 158 -7.17 -1.97 6.92
N ASN A 159 -6.53 -0.80 6.90
CA ASN A 159 -6.80 0.26 7.89
C ASN A 159 -8.30 0.61 7.98
N TYR A 160 -8.99 0.74 6.85
CA TYR A 160 -10.43 1.05 6.84
C TYR A 160 -11.26 -0.08 7.43
N SER A 161 -10.94 -1.33 7.09
CA SER A 161 -11.58 -2.52 7.67
C SER A 161 -11.37 -2.61 9.19
N ALA A 162 -10.27 -2.08 9.71
CA ALA A 162 -9.99 -1.96 11.15
C ALA A 162 -10.60 -0.69 11.79
N HIS A 163 -11.47 0.03 11.08
CA HIS A 163 -12.09 1.29 11.48
C HIS A 163 -11.10 2.44 11.71
N GLY A 164 -9.97 2.42 11.01
CA GLY A 164 -9.03 3.53 10.95
C GLY A 164 -9.55 4.69 10.09
N PRO A 165 -8.98 5.89 10.25
CA PRO A 165 -9.39 7.06 9.47
C PRO A 165 -8.94 6.95 8.02
N ILE A 166 -9.72 7.47 7.07
CA ILE A 166 -9.29 7.75 5.71
C ILE A 166 -8.44 9.02 5.75
N LEU A 167 -7.25 8.95 5.15
CA LEU A 167 -6.30 10.06 5.10
C LEU A 167 -6.27 10.68 3.70
N PRO A 168 -6.33 12.02 3.57
CA PRO A 168 -6.18 12.68 2.28
C PRO A 168 -4.83 12.38 1.64
N ILE A 169 -4.81 12.12 0.33
CA ILE A 169 -3.56 11.97 -0.43
C ILE A 169 -2.77 13.29 -0.36
N GLY A 170 -1.45 13.16 -0.22
CA GLY A 170 -0.56 14.31 -0.07
C GLY A 170 -0.51 14.89 1.35
N SER A 171 -1.29 14.35 2.30
CA SER A 171 -1.15 14.75 3.70
C SER A 171 0.15 14.21 4.31
N ASP A 172 0.78 15.01 5.17
CA ASP A 172 2.03 14.66 5.86
C ASP A 172 1.77 13.88 7.16
N VAL A 173 0.87 12.88 7.09
CA VAL A 173 0.50 12.04 8.23
C VAL A 173 0.47 10.55 7.88
N LEU A 174 0.54 9.71 8.91
CA LEU A 174 0.29 8.27 8.88
C LEU A 174 -0.82 7.97 9.87
N ALA A 175 -1.64 6.95 9.60
CA ALA A 175 -2.56 6.43 10.60
C ALA A 175 -1.93 5.23 11.33
N LEU A 176 -2.03 5.24 12.64
CA LEU A 176 -1.76 4.12 13.53
C LEU A 176 -3.12 3.62 14.04
N THR A 177 -3.51 2.41 13.67
CA THR A 177 -4.84 1.86 13.95
C THR A 177 -4.74 0.55 14.72
N ALA A 178 -5.56 0.39 15.76
CA ALA A 178 -5.65 -0.86 16.51
C ALA A 178 -6.69 -1.79 15.87
N VAL A 179 -6.34 -3.07 15.74
CA VAL A 179 -7.28 -4.12 15.31
C VAL A 179 -7.88 -4.75 16.56
N ALA A 180 -9.19 -4.63 16.74
CA ALA A 180 -9.95 -5.21 17.85
C ALA A 180 -9.33 -4.95 19.23
N ALA A 181 -9.04 -3.68 19.56
CA ALA A 181 -8.44 -3.30 20.85
C ALA A 181 -9.32 -3.72 22.03
N PHE A 182 -8.75 -4.53 22.94
CA PHE A 182 -9.39 -4.94 24.20
C PHE A 182 -9.02 -4.02 25.38
N ARG A 183 -7.75 -3.59 25.42
CA ARG A 183 -7.23 -2.61 26.39
C ARG A 183 -6.17 -1.73 25.75
N PRO A 184 -6.20 -0.39 25.89
CA PRO A 184 -7.30 0.40 26.47
C PRO A 184 -8.61 0.21 25.68
N ARG A 185 -9.73 0.16 26.38
CA ARG A 185 -11.02 0.01 25.69
C ARG A 185 -11.32 1.20 24.79
N ARG A 186 -11.84 0.93 23.58
CA ARG A 186 -12.23 1.94 22.59
C ARG A 186 -11.06 2.79 22.03
N TRP A 187 -9.82 2.47 22.36
CA TRP A 187 -8.71 3.11 21.66
C TRP A 187 -8.66 2.58 20.22
N ARG A 188 -8.88 3.46 19.28
CA ARG A 188 -8.92 3.08 17.85
C ARG A 188 -7.60 3.30 17.16
N GLY A 189 -6.77 4.22 17.67
CA GLY A 189 -5.51 4.58 17.03
C GLY A 189 -5.15 6.04 17.26
N ALA A 190 -4.18 6.48 16.49
CA ALA A 190 -3.69 7.85 16.48
C ALA A 190 -3.28 8.24 15.05
N ILE A 191 -3.30 9.54 14.76
CA ILE A 191 -2.68 10.10 13.57
C ILE A 191 -1.32 10.63 14.02
N VAL A 192 -0.26 10.25 13.29
CA VAL A 192 1.11 10.67 13.56
C VAL A 192 1.71 11.40 12.35
N PRO A 193 2.68 12.31 12.54
CA PRO A 193 3.37 12.94 11.41
C PRO A 193 4.01 11.89 10.48
N LYS A 194 4.04 12.16 9.18
CA LYS A 194 4.68 11.28 8.18
C LYS A 194 6.16 11.01 8.49
N SER A 195 6.83 11.97 9.14
CA SER A 195 8.22 11.85 9.57
C SER A 195 8.42 10.99 10.82
N ALA A 196 7.34 10.53 11.46
CA ALA A 196 7.44 9.75 12.68
C ALA A 196 7.98 8.33 12.40
N THR A 197 8.79 7.85 13.34
CA THR A 197 9.13 6.43 13.45
C THR A 197 8.22 5.81 14.50
N VAL A 198 7.43 4.83 14.11
CA VAL A 198 6.56 4.05 15.00
C VAL A 198 7.22 2.70 15.26
N ARG A 199 7.37 2.35 16.54
CA ARG A 199 7.91 1.07 16.97
C ARG A 199 6.92 0.33 17.85
N PHE A 200 6.78 -0.95 17.56
CA PHE A 200 6.05 -1.91 18.38
C PHE A 200 7.03 -2.90 18.98
N ASP A 201 7.00 -3.08 20.31
CA ASP A 201 7.68 -4.18 20.97
C ASP A 201 6.62 -5.20 21.41
N VAL A 202 6.83 -6.47 21.09
CA VAL A 202 5.91 -7.56 21.45
C VAL A 202 6.17 -7.95 22.89
N LEU A 203 5.15 -7.85 23.72
CA LEU A 203 5.22 -8.26 25.13
C LEU A 203 4.78 -9.71 25.26
N GLU A 204 5.51 -10.50 26.06
CA GLU A 204 5.26 -11.94 26.26
C GLU A 204 5.29 -12.74 24.93
N PRO A 205 6.33 -12.61 24.06
CA PRO A 205 6.30 -13.14 22.70
C PRO A 205 6.14 -14.68 22.64
N GLU A 206 6.72 -15.42 23.56
CA GLU A 206 6.57 -16.89 23.66
C GLU A 206 5.11 -17.31 23.83
N LYS A 207 4.36 -16.58 24.67
CA LYS A 207 2.95 -16.85 24.95
C LYS A 207 2.02 -16.22 23.92
N ARG A 208 2.42 -15.12 23.32
CA ARG A 208 1.62 -14.24 22.45
C ARG A 208 2.37 -13.92 21.17
N PRO A 209 2.67 -14.93 20.35
CA PRO A 209 3.43 -14.70 19.12
C PRO A 209 2.67 -13.76 18.19
N VAL A 210 3.43 -12.90 17.54
CA VAL A 210 2.93 -11.88 16.59
C VAL A 210 3.64 -12.09 15.26
N MET A 211 2.91 -11.89 14.17
CA MET A 211 3.44 -11.76 12.83
C MET A 211 3.38 -10.30 12.38
N ALA A 212 4.34 -9.90 11.56
CA ALA A 212 4.32 -8.63 10.85
C ALA A 212 4.15 -8.88 9.36
N ASP A 213 3.48 -7.98 8.68
CA ASP A 213 3.27 -8.02 7.23
C ASP A 213 3.45 -6.62 6.62
N ALA A 214 4.07 -6.57 5.45
CA ALA A 214 4.23 -5.37 4.63
C ALA A 214 3.74 -5.68 3.21
N ASP A 215 2.50 -5.30 2.88
CA ASP A 215 1.83 -5.54 1.58
C ASP A 215 1.95 -7.03 1.13
N GLY A 216 1.73 -7.99 2.04
CA GLY A 216 1.79 -9.42 1.76
C GLY A 216 3.17 -10.08 1.97
N ARG A 217 4.16 -9.33 2.45
CA ARG A 217 5.48 -9.88 2.85
C ARG A 217 5.53 -10.09 4.34
N SER A 218 5.23 -11.31 4.76
CA SER A 218 5.08 -11.66 6.18
C SER A 218 6.39 -12.15 6.82
N VAL A 219 6.59 -11.75 8.09
CA VAL A 219 7.66 -12.23 8.98
C VAL A 219 7.03 -12.71 10.28
N ARG A 220 7.43 -13.90 10.78
CA ARG A 220 6.90 -14.48 12.03
C ARG A 220 7.83 -15.52 12.65
N PRO A 221 7.88 -15.64 14.00
CA PRO A 221 7.38 -14.66 14.96
C PRO A 221 8.31 -13.45 15.04
N VAL A 222 7.75 -12.28 15.32
CA VAL A 222 8.53 -11.04 15.53
C VAL A 222 8.59 -10.67 17.00
N LEU A 223 9.70 -10.09 17.44
CA LEU A 223 9.86 -9.51 18.78
C LEU A 223 9.58 -8.01 18.78
N TRP A 224 9.89 -7.35 17.70
CA TRP A 224 9.64 -5.93 17.50
C TRP A 224 9.49 -5.59 16.02
N VAL A 225 8.78 -4.51 15.75
CA VAL A 225 8.62 -3.95 14.41
C VAL A 225 8.81 -2.44 14.49
N GLU A 226 9.61 -1.90 13.60
CA GLU A 226 9.79 -0.46 13.41
C GLU A 226 9.33 -0.07 12.01
N THR A 227 8.56 1.00 11.92
CA THR A 227 7.98 1.48 10.68
C THR A 227 8.18 2.98 10.55
N ARG A 228 8.63 3.43 9.38
CA ARG A 228 8.76 4.85 9.02
C ARG A 228 8.46 5.06 7.54
N SER A 229 8.11 6.27 7.15
CA SER A 229 8.04 6.62 5.73
C SER A 229 9.43 6.58 5.09
N GLU A 230 9.52 6.14 3.83
CA GLU A 230 10.76 6.13 3.05
C GLU A 230 10.65 7.12 1.88
N PRO A 231 11.00 8.39 2.10
CA PRO A 231 10.79 9.46 1.11
C PRO A 231 11.77 9.39 -0.09
N THR A 232 12.86 8.62 0.02
CA THR A 232 13.83 8.46 -1.08
C THR A 232 13.30 7.55 -2.18
N ILE A 233 12.24 6.77 -1.90
CA ILE A 233 11.57 5.91 -2.85
C ILE A 233 10.22 6.55 -3.20
N SER A 234 9.94 6.68 -4.49
CA SER A 234 8.67 7.21 -4.97
C SER A 234 8.05 6.29 -6.01
N HIS A 235 6.77 6.02 -5.84
CA HIS A 235 5.95 5.29 -6.79
C HIS A 235 4.99 6.28 -7.46
N ARG A 236 4.86 6.18 -8.79
CA ARG A 236 4.07 7.11 -9.60
C ARG A 236 2.89 6.37 -10.20
N ILE A 237 1.67 6.77 -9.83
CA ILE A 237 0.43 6.21 -10.37
C ILE A 237 -0.27 7.28 -11.21
N LEU A 238 -0.75 6.88 -12.38
CA LEU A 238 -1.46 7.75 -13.30
C LEU A 238 -2.97 7.49 -13.22
N PHE A 239 -3.73 8.54 -12.96
CA PHE A 239 -5.19 8.50 -12.90
C PHE A 239 -5.79 9.37 -14.00
N GLU A 240 -6.92 8.98 -14.54
CA GLU A 240 -7.68 9.82 -15.46
C GLU A 240 -8.11 11.13 -14.81
N THR A 241 -8.09 12.19 -15.60
CA THR A 241 -8.46 13.55 -15.15
C THR A 241 -9.85 13.55 -14.49
N GLY A 242 -9.95 14.13 -13.31
CA GLY A 242 -11.18 14.15 -12.51
C GLY A 242 -11.51 12.83 -11.78
N HIS A 243 -10.71 11.80 -11.93
CA HIS A 243 -10.83 10.51 -11.24
C HIS A 243 -9.58 10.20 -10.39
N GLY A 244 -8.83 11.26 -10.06
CA GLY A 244 -7.62 11.14 -9.26
C GLY A 244 -7.85 10.48 -7.89
N LEU A 245 -6.77 9.97 -7.31
CA LEU A 245 -6.81 9.24 -6.04
C LEU A 245 -7.45 10.06 -4.90
N GLY A 246 -7.26 11.39 -4.90
CA GLY A 246 -7.88 12.29 -3.92
C GLY A 246 -9.41 12.31 -4.00
N GLU A 247 -9.99 12.35 -5.20
CA GLU A 247 -11.44 12.32 -5.40
C GLU A 247 -12.04 10.97 -5.00
N ARG A 248 -11.35 9.87 -5.27
CA ARG A 248 -11.78 8.52 -4.85
C ARG A 248 -11.81 8.39 -3.34
N LEU A 249 -10.77 8.87 -2.65
CA LEU A 249 -10.72 8.92 -1.19
C LEU A 249 -11.83 9.79 -0.59
N MET A 250 -12.17 10.89 -1.27
CA MET A 250 -13.26 11.74 -0.84
C MET A 250 -14.59 11.00 -0.94
N ARG A 251 -14.87 10.35 -2.06
CA ARG A 251 -16.11 9.55 -2.23
C ARG A 251 -16.26 8.47 -1.18
N GLU A 252 -15.19 7.74 -0.88
CA GLU A 252 -15.21 6.62 0.09
C GLU A 252 -15.61 7.08 1.50
N GLN A 253 -15.40 8.35 1.85
CA GLN A 253 -15.79 8.89 3.16
C GLN A 253 -17.30 9.15 3.31
N PHE A 254 -18.04 9.15 2.22
CA PHE A 254 -19.48 9.48 2.20
C PHE A 254 -20.39 8.30 1.80
N VAL A 255 -19.87 7.07 1.84
CA VAL A 255 -20.59 5.83 1.51
C VAL A 255 -21.06 5.13 2.77
#